data_bdc6504c0a6f1b1bb2fd5dac574eec25
#
_entry.id   bdc6504c0a6f1b1bb2fd5dac574eec25
#
_cell.length_a   1.000
_cell.length_b   1.000
_cell.length_c   1.000
_cell.angle_alpha   90.00
_cell.angle_beta   90.00
_cell.angle_gamma   90.00
#
_symmetry.space_group_name_H-M   'P 1'
#
loop_
_entity.id
_entity.type
_entity.pdbx_description
1 polymer ?
#
loop_
_entity_poly.entity_id
_entity_poly.type
_entity_poly.pdbx_seq_one_letter_code
_entity_poly.pdbx_strand_id
1 'polypeptide(L)'
;MENTKKKYRKKTNKKEQAKETLVVRDILKEETVAFLDTEFLTSQRKGGAPSKLVSIGFVICRKDFKEVDRFHSYIYMDDELHNRFREVTGITEEDLLNAPEYEMVMEEAAQRMAIWNVTRIFVWGPDQTVIQRDLQAYRGDISKRARKSVNRMIRMIKDIEGIYSKKL
;
A
#
# COMPACT_ATOMS: atom_id res chain seq x y z
N MET A 1 16.14 34.68 -24.55
CA MET A 1 15.31 34.01 -23.50
C MET A 1 14.87 32.58 -23.83
N GLU A 2 14.77 32.18 -25.06
CA GLU A 2 14.30 30.84 -25.49
C GLU A 2 15.31 29.70 -25.26
N ASN A 3 16.60 29.99 -25.30
CA ASN A 3 17.67 28.99 -25.12
C ASN A 3 17.82 28.50 -23.68
N THR A 4 17.45 29.31 -22.69
CA THR A 4 17.53 28.95 -21.28
C THR A 4 16.41 27.98 -20.87
N LYS A 5 15.20 28.19 -21.40
CA LYS A 5 14.04 27.31 -21.16
C LYS A 5 14.23 25.90 -21.78
N LYS A 6 14.85 25.80 -22.96
CA LYS A 6 15.19 24.52 -23.59
C LYS A 6 16.25 23.73 -22.80
N LYS A 7 17.22 24.43 -22.19
CA LYS A 7 18.28 23.79 -21.40
C LYS A 7 17.77 23.28 -20.04
N TYR A 8 16.82 23.98 -19.43
CA TYR A 8 16.15 23.55 -18.20
C TYR A 8 15.23 22.33 -18.46
N ARG A 9 14.45 22.36 -19.54
CA ARG A 9 13.54 21.26 -19.91
C ARG A 9 14.30 19.95 -20.27
N LYS A 10 15.50 20.05 -20.88
CA LYS A 10 16.36 18.87 -21.14
C LYS A 10 17.01 18.32 -19.88
N LYS A 11 17.34 19.16 -18.88
CA LYS A 11 17.93 18.71 -17.60
C LYS A 11 16.88 18.03 -16.71
N THR A 12 15.64 18.50 -16.71
CA THR A 12 14.54 17.86 -15.98
C THR A 12 14.23 16.49 -16.56
N ASN A 13 14.08 16.35 -17.88
CA ASN A 13 13.82 15.04 -18.52
C ASN A 13 14.93 14.01 -18.26
N LYS A 14 16.21 14.41 -18.24
CA LYS A 14 17.31 13.48 -17.92
C LYS A 14 17.28 12.99 -16.46
N LYS A 15 16.95 13.87 -15.50
CA LYS A 15 16.81 13.49 -14.10
C LYS A 15 15.58 12.60 -13.87
N GLU A 16 14.56 12.78 -14.67
CA GLU A 16 13.32 12.04 -14.68
C GLU A 16 13.55 10.61 -15.15
N GLN A 17 14.08 10.46 -16.35
CA GLN A 17 14.45 9.16 -16.90
C GLN A 17 15.45 8.39 -16.01
N ALA A 18 16.38 9.09 -15.37
CA ALA A 18 17.30 8.46 -14.44
C ALA A 18 16.62 7.94 -13.16
N LYS A 19 15.57 8.62 -12.67
CA LYS A 19 14.78 8.17 -11.51
C LYS A 19 13.88 7.00 -11.86
N GLU A 20 13.18 7.07 -13.00
CA GLU A 20 12.37 5.95 -13.51
C GLU A 20 13.23 4.70 -13.74
N THR A 21 14.41 4.88 -14.34
CA THR A 21 15.39 3.80 -14.53
C THR A 21 15.86 3.20 -13.20
N LEU A 22 16.01 4.00 -12.13
CA LEU A 22 16.38 3.52 -10.81
C LEU A 22 15.28 2.67 -10.16
N VAL A 23 14.01 3.09 -10.28
CA VAL A 23 12.86 2.31 -9.76
C VAL A 23 12.71 1.00 -10.51
N VAL A 24 12.75 1.03 -11.83
CA VAL A 24 12.70 -0.18 -12.67
C VAL A 24 13.88 -1.11 -12.37
N ARG A 25 15.09 -0.58 -12.18
CA ARG A 25 16.27 -1.37 -11.77
C ARG A 25 16.09 -2.02 -10.39
N ASP A 26 15.53 -1.30 -9.43
CA ASP A 26 15.28 -1.87 -8.10
C ASP A 26 14.23 -2.99 -8.16
N ILE A 27 13.16 -2.81 -8.95
CA ILE A 27 12.15 -3.84 -9.18
C ILE A 27 12.76 -5.05 -9.90
N LEU A 28 13.57 -4.84 -10.94
CA LEU A 28 14.16 -5.90 -11.74
C LEU A 28 15.26 -6.70 -11.02
N LYS A 29 15.78 -6.20 -9.89
CA LYS A 29 16.73 -6.95 -9.05
C LYS A 29 16.06 -8.00 -8.18
N GLU A 30 14.80 -7.79 -7.85
CA GLU A 30 14.06 -8.67 -6.97
C GLU A 30 13.43 -9.80 -7.78
N GLU A 31 13.48 -11.04 -7.27
CA GLU A 31 12.89 -12.18 -7.97
C GLU A 31 11.38 -12.20 -7.89
N THR A 32 10.83 -11.72 -6.76
CA THR A 32 9.40 -11.64 -6.50
C THR A 32 9.08 -10.37 -5.73
N VAL A 33 8.16 -9.59 -6.26
CA VAL A 33 7.71 -8.32 -5.67
C VAL A 33 6.20 -8.30 -5.56
N ALA A 34 5.68 -7.47 -4.66
CA ALA A 34 4.26 -7.19 -4.61
C ALA A 34 3.98 -5.71 -4.88
N PHE A 35 2.84 -5.43 -5.50
CA PHE A 35 2.24 -4.10 -5.60
C PHE A 35 1.00 -4.12 -4.73
N LEU A 36 0.98 -3.27 -3.72
CA LEU A 36 -0.05 -3.24 -2.68
C LEU A 36 -0.74 -1.89 -2.67
N ASP A 37 -2.03 -1.94 -2.45
CA ASP A 37 -2.89 -0.78 -2.27
C ASP A 37 -3.86 -1.03 -1.11
N THR A 38 -4.26 0.05 -0.42
CA THR A 38 -5.20 -0.03 0.70
C THR A 38 -6.28 1.04 0.60
N GLU A 39 -7.50 0.67 1.01
CA GLU A 39 -8.53 1.66 1.30
C GLU A 39 -8.61 1.89 2.80
N PHE A 40 -8.76 3.15 3.20
CA PHE A 40 -8.83 3.50 4.61
C PHE A 40 -9.81 4.64 4.88
N LEU A 41 -10.56 4.48 5.94
CA LEU A 41 -11.51 5.48 6.41
C LEU A 41 -10.75 6.58 7.16
N THR A 42 -10.87 7.82 6.69
CA THR A 42 -10.28 8.99 7.35
C THR A 42 -11.33 9.76 8.11
N SER A 43 -10.96 10.36 9.24
CA SER A 43 -11.86 11.30 9.91
C SER A 43 -12.12 12.54 9.05
N GLN A 44 -13.37 12.93 8.93
CA GLN A 44 -13.76 14.17 8.24
C GLN A 44 -13.44 15.43 9.05
N ARG A 45 -13.12 15.29 10.33
CA ARG A 45 -12.85 16.42 11.24
C ARG A 45 -11.35 16.59 11.41
N LYS A 46 -10.87 17.83 11.31
CA LYS A 46 -9.47 18.15 11.63
C LYS A 46 -9.18 17.75 13.10
N GLY A 47 -8.18 16.91 13.30
CA GLY A 47 -7.86 16.34 14.62
C GLY A 47 -8.77 15.19 15.06
N GLY A 48 -9.59 14.63 14.16
CA GLY A 48 -10.42 13.47 14.43
C GLY A 48 -9.64 12.15 14.61
N ALA A 49 -10.39 11.05 14.70
CA ALA A 49 -9.84 9.72 14.90
C ALA A 49 -8.78 9.37 13.81
N PRO A 50 -7.75 8.59 14.13
CA PRO A 50 -6.79 8.12 13.13
C PRO A 50 -7.47 7.33 12.03
N SER A 51 -6.85 7.29 10.85
CA SER A 51 -7.35 6.49 9.73
C SER A 51 -7.41 5.01 10.13
N LYS A 52 -8.49 4.33 9.72
CA LYS A 52 -8.68 2.89 9.93
C LYS A 52 -8.59 2.18 8.58
N LEU A 53 -7.85 1.09 8.52
CA LEU A 53 -7.73 0.24 7.34
C LEU A 53 -9.07 -0.47 7.07
N VAL A 54 -9.58 -0.32 5.85
CA VAL A 54 -10.88 -0.88 5.41
C VAL A 54 -10.67 -2.08 4.49
N SER A 55 -9.70 -2.00 3.60
CA SER A 55 -9.32 -3.10 2.74
C SER A 55 -7.83 -3.11 2.44
N ILE A 56 -7.33 -4.28 2.07
CA ILE A 56 -5.99 -4.48 1.57
C ILE A 56 -6.05 -5.33 0.31
N GLY A 57 -5.38 -4.86 -0.74
CA GLY A 57 -5.25 -5.59 -1.99
C GLY A 57 -3.81 -5.60 -2.47
N PHE A 58 -3.38 -6.69 -3.13
CA PHE A 58 -2.08 -6.74 -3.78
C PHE A 58 -2.03 -7.76 -4.92
N VAL A 59 -1.08 -7.53 -5.80
CA VAL A 59 -0.67 -8.47 -6.84
C VAL A 59 0.78 -8.83 -6.61
N ILE A 60 1.12 -10.12 -6.64
CA ILE A 60 2.49 -10.60 -6.54
C ILE A 60 2.98 -10.96 -7.94
N CYS A 61 4.12 -10.41 -8.32
CA CYS A 61 4.73 -10.60 -9.62
C CYS A 61 6.16 -11.13 -9.50
N ARG A 62 6.56 -11.95 -10.47
CA ARG A 62 7.96 -12.29 -10.69
C ARG A 62 8.68 -11.15 -11.41
N LYS A 63 9.99 -11.25 -11.51
CA LYS A 63 10.87 -10.25 -12.12
C LYS A 63 10.56 -9.96 -13.60
N ASP A 64 9.86 -10.85 -14.31
CA ASP A 64 9.33 -10.65 -15.65
C ASP A 64 7.92 -10.00 -15.66
N PHE A 65 7.48 -9.48 -14.51
CA PHE A 65 6.15 -8.94 -14.24
C PHE A 65 4.99 -9.92 -14.46
N LYS A 66 5.28 -11.21 -14.55
CA LYS A 66 4.24 -12.23 -14.58
C LYS A 66 3.60 -12.35 -13.21
N GLU A 67 2.29 -12.12 -13.16
CA GLU A 67 1.48 -12.33 -11.96
C GLU A 67 1.53 -13.80 -11.55
N VAL A 68 1.73 -14.04 -10.26
CA VAL A 68 1.79 -15.38 -9.66
C VAL A 68 0.79 -15.56 -8.54
N ASP A 69 0.32 -14.47 -7.94
CA ASP A 69 -0.74 -14.49 -6.94
C ASP A 69 -1.41 -13.12 -6.86
N ARG A 70 -2.66 -13.13 -6.39
CA ARG A 70 -3.46 -11.94 -6.14
C ARG A 70 -4.27 -12.14 -4.87
N PHE A 71 -4.39 -11.09 -4.10
CA PHE A 71 -5.18 -11.08 -2.88
C PHE A 71 -5.96 -9.78 -2.78
N HIS A 72 -7.17 -9.86 -2.28
CA HIS A 72 -7.95 -8.72 -1.84
C HIS A 72 -8.86 -9.18 -0.71
N SER A 73 -8.97 -8.37 0.33
CA SER A 73 -9.95 -8.58 1.40
C SER A 73 -10.38 -7.26 2.00
N TYR A 74 -11.66 -7.15 2.30
CA TYR A 74 -12.16 -6.19 3.26
C TYR A 74 -11.78 -6.63 4.66
N ILE A 75 -11.87 -5.69 5.62
CA ILE A 75 -11.60 -5.91 7.04
C ILE A 75 -12.87 -5.56 7.80
N TYR A 76 -13.31 -6.45 8.70
CA TYR A 76 -14.48 -6.22 9.52
C TYR A 76 -14.42 -4.85 10.22
N MET A 77 -15.52 -4.13 10.12
CA MET A 77 -15.70 -2.82 10.73
C MET A 77 -17.19 -2.53 10.90
N ASP A 78 -17.57 -2.00 12.05
CA ASP A 78 -18.93 -1.57 12.38
C ASP A 78 -19.08 -0.04 12.42
N ASP A 79 -18.08 0.68 11.90
CA ASP A 79 -18.12 2.14 11.81
C ASP A 79 -19.02 2.58 10.64
N GLU A 80 -19.71 3.69 10.81
CA GLU A 80 -20.47 4.34 9.74
C GLU A 80 -19.53 4.92 8.68
N LEU A 81 -19.78 4.58 7.42
CA LEU A 81 -19.05 5.10 6.29
C LEU A 81 -19.65 6.46 5.86
N HIS A 82 -18.80 7.46 5.68
CA HIS A 82 -19.26 8.73 5.13
C HIS A 82 -19.53 8.66 3.62
N ASN A 83 -20.49 9.43 3.12
CA ASN A 83 -20.96 9.38 1.73
C ASN A 83 -19.82 9.43 0.71
N ARG A 84 -18.87 10.34 0.88
CA ARG A 84 -17.75 10.49 -0.05
C ARG A 84 -16.89 9.22 -0.13
N PHE A 85 -16.71 8.49 0.97
CA PHE A 85 -15.97 7.24 0.95
C PHE A 85 -16.68 6.20 0.08
N ARG A 86 -18.00 6.02 0.31
CA ARG A 86 -18.82 5.11 -0.51
C ARG A 86 -18.84 5.48 -1.98
N GLU A 87 -18.95 6.77 -2.31
CA GLU A 87 -18.94 7.24 -3.70
C GLU A 87 -17.63 6.98 -4.42
N VAL A 88 -16.49 7.11 -3.74
CA VAL A 88 -15.16 6.94 -4.33
C VAL A 88 -14.76 5.46 -4.41
N THR A 89 -15.02 4.69 -3.35
CA THR A 89 -14.55 3.31 -3.25
C THR A 89 -15.60 2.27 -3.69
N GLY A 90 -16.87 2.62 -3.63
CA GLY A 90 -17.99 1.69 -3.84
C GLY A 90 -18.23 0.73 -2.66
N ILE A 91 -17.44 0.84 -1.58
CA ILE A 91 -17.52 -0.05 -0.41
C ILE A 91 -18.73 0.36 0.44
N THR A 92 -19.48 -0.63 0.92
CA THR A 92 -20.66 -0.45 1.76
C THR A 92 -20.45 -0.98 3.17
N GLU A 93 -21.29 -0.56 4.10
CA GLU A 93 -21.30 -1.09 5.47
C GLU A 93 -21.57 -2.61 5.48
N GLU A 94 -22.39 -3.11 4.57
CA GLU A 94 -22.69 -4.54 4.45
C GLU A 94 -21.45 -5.34 4.06
N ASP A 95 -20.61 -4.82 3.15
CA ASP A 95 -19.34 -5.45 2.78
C ASP A 95 -18.43 -5.61 3.99
N LEU A 96 -18.39 -4.60 4.88
CA LEU A 96 -17.50 -4.59 6.04
C LEU A 96 -18.04 -5.43 7.21
N LEU A 97 -19.35 -5.43 7.44
CA LEU A 97 -19.96 -6.25 8.50
C LEU A 97 -19.82 -7.75 8.22
N ASN A 98 -19.72 -8.15 6.96
CA ASN A 98 -19.52 -9.55 6.55
C ASN A 98 -18.04 -9.90 6.30
N ALA A 99 -17.10 -8.95 6.48
CA ALA A 99 -15.69 -9.17 6.24
C ALA A 99 -15.00 -9.94 7.39
N PRO A 100 -13.86 -10.59 7.12
CA PRO A 100 -13.05 -11.21 8.16
C PRO A 100 -12.42 -10.16 9.10
N GLU A 101 -12.13 -10.61 10.32
CA GLU A 101 -11.43 -9.80 11.32
C GLU A 101 -10.02 -9.39 10.87
N TYR A 102 -9.55 -8.26 11.40
CA TYR A 102 -8.24 -7.68 11.07
C TYR A 102 -7.09 -8.69 11.14
N GLU A 103 -7.01 -9.49 12.22
CA GLU A 103 -5.94 -10.47 12.41
C GLU A 103 -5.93 -11.50 11.28
N MET A 104 -7.08 -12.03 10.90
CA MET A 104 -7.21 -13.05 9.86
C MET A 104 -6.73 -12.51 8.50
N VAL A 105 -7.21 -11.32 8.14
CA VAL A 105 -6.84 -10.68 6.87
C VAL A 105 -5.33 -10.40 6.80
N MET A 106 -4.78 -9.83 7.86
CA MET A 106 -3.37 -9.45 7.89
C MET A 106 -2.42 -10.64 8.01
N GLU A 107 -2.81 -11.72 8.71
CA GLU A 107 -2.05 -12.97 8.71
C GLU A 107 -2.04 -13.62 7.33
N GLU A 108 -3.19 -13.69 6.65
CA GLU A 108 -3.27 -14.25 5.31
C GLU A 108 -2.42 -13.43 4.32
N ALA A 109 -2.54 -12.11 4.34
CA ALA A 109 -1.70 -11.24 3.52
C ALA A 109 -0.21 -11.50 3.74
N ALA A 110 0.24 -11.53 4.99
CA ALA A 110 1.63 -11.78 5.34
C ALA A 110 2.08 -13.22 4.97
N GLN A 111 1.21 -14.20 5.08
CA GLN A 111 1.49 -15.59 4.72
C GLN A 111 1.68 -15.75 3.20
N ARG A 112 0.82 -15.14 2.39
CA ARG A 112 0.96 -15.14 0.91
C ARG A 112 2.28 -14.51 0.48
N MET A 113 2.66 -13.37 1.08
CA MET A 113 3.96 -12.74 0.85
C MET A 113 5.12 -13.69 1.19
N ALA A 114 5.01 -14.46 2.28
CA ALA A 114 6.03 -15.42 2.68
C ALA A 114 6.10 -16.65 1.75
N ILE A 115 4.97 -17.20 1.34
CA ILE A 115 4.88 -18.36 0.40
C ILE A 115 5.61 -18.03 -0.91
N TRP A 116 5.41 -16.84 -1.44
CA TRP A 116 6.04 -16.39 -2.68
C TRP A 116 7.43 -15.78 -2.51
N ASN A 117 7.99 -15.80 -1.28
CA ASN A 117 9.28 -15.19 -0.96
C ASN A 117 9.38 -13.73 -1.43
N VAL A 118 8.30 -12.96 -1.22
CA VAL A 118 8.30 -11.54 -1.59
C VAL A 118 9.39 -10.81 -0.82
N THR A 119 10.24 -10.09 -1.54
CA THR A 119 11.38 -9.37 -0.98
C THR A 119 11.15 -7.87 -0.90
N ARG A 120 10.20 -7.36 -1.70
CA ARG A 120 9.85 -5.95 -1.74
C ARG A 120 8.35 -5.77 -2.02
N ILE A 121 7.72 -4.83 -1.32
CA ILE A 121 6.33 -4.43 -1.54
C ILE A 121 6.34 -2.96 -1.96
N PHE A 122 5.76 -2.67 -3.11
CA PHE A 122 5.63 -1.30 -3.60
C PHE A 122 4.22 -0.78 -3.34
N VAL A 123 4.14 0.46 -2.86
CA VAL A 123 2.90 1.19 -2.63
C VAL A 123 2.98 2.58 -3.26
N TRP A 124 1.83 3.18 -3.50
CA TRP A 124 1.73 4.56 -3.97
C TRP A 124 1.01 5.39 -2.90
N GLY A 125 1.78 6.04 -2.01
CA GLY A 125 1.21 6.91 -0.99
C GLY A 125 1.37 6.37 0.45
N PRO A 126 0.42 6.68 1.34
CA PRO A 126 0.59 6.54 2.78
C PRO A 126 0.32 5.14 3.34
N ASP A 127 0.09 4.12 2.49
CA ASP A 127 -0.31 2.76 2.89
C ASP A 127 0.53 2.17 4.02
N GLN A 128 1.86 2.30 3.94
CA GLN A 128 2.75 1.84 5.00
C GLN A 128 2.40 2.45 6.35
N THR A 129 2.11 3.75 6.37
CA THR A 129 1.79 4.50 7.58
C THR A 129 0.43 4.07 8.14
N VAL A 130 -0.55 3.84 7.26
CA VAL A 130 -1.89 3.38 7.66
C VAL A 130 -1.79 1.99 8.28
N ILE A 131 -1.19 1.02 7.60
CA ILE A 131 -1.01 -0.34 8.09
C ILE A 131 -0.25 -0.35 9.44
N GLN A 132 0.76 0.50 9.58
CA GLN A 132 1.55 0.59 10.82
C GLN A 132 0.74 1.15 11.99
N ARG A 133 -0.11 2.14 11.75
CA ARG A 133 -1.02 2.72 12.76
C ARG A 133 -2.06 1.71 13.21
N ASP A 134 -2.69 1.01 12.27
CA ASP A 134 -3.68 0.00 12.57
C ASP A 134 -3.06 -1.15 13.36
N LEU A 135 -1.89 -1.64 12.97
CA LEU A 135 -1.17 -2.66 13.73
C LEU A 135 -0.90 -2.22 15.18
N GLN A 136 -0.64 -0.94 15.39
CA GLN A 136 -0.45 -0.40 16.74
C GLN A 136 -1.78 -0.30 17.50
N ALA A 137 -2.89 0.07 16.84
CA ALA A 137 -4.22 0.13 17.43
C ALA A 137 -4.71 -1.25 17.84
N TYR A 138 -4.53 -2.27 17.01
CA TYR A 138 -4.92 -3.66 17.30
C TYR A 138 -3.90 -4.45 18.14
N ARG A 139 -2.87 -3.79 18.67
CA ARG A 139 -1.75 -4.48 19.36
C ARG A 139 -2.17 -5.39 20.52
N GLY A 140 -3.24 -5.03 21.23
CA GLY A 140 -3.79 -5.81 22.33
C GLY A 140 -4.66 -6.97 21.90
N ASP A 141 -5.25 -6.88 20.70
CA ASP A 141 -6.31 -7.75 20.23
C ASP A 141 -5.81 -8.84 19.27
N ILE A 142 -4.57 -8.73 18.80
CA ILE A 142 -3.96 -9.71 17.89
C ILE A 142 -2.84 -10.51 18.53
N SER A 143 -2.64 -11.73 18.06
CA SER A 143 -1.58 -12.63 18.54
C SER A 143 -0.18 -12.07 18.30
N LYS A 144 0.78 -12.51 19.13
CA LYS A 144 2.20 -12.16 18.94
C LYS A 144 2.73 -12.63 17.58
N ARG A 145 2.19 -13.75 17.07
CA ARG A 145 2.56 -14.33 15.78
C ARG A 145 2.11 -13.42 14.65
N ALA A 146 0.82 -13.05 14.59
CA ALA A 146 0.26 -12.15 13.61
C ALA A 146 1.03 -10.83 13.57
N ARG A 147 1.24 -10.21 14.73
CA ARG A 147 2.02 -8.98 14.87
C ARG A 147 3.43 -9.09 14.31
N LYS A 148 4.13 -10.21 14.55
CA LYS A 148 5.48 -10.43 14.00
C LYS A 148 5.45 -10.53 12.48
N SER A 149 4.47 -11.24 11.91
CA SER A 149 4.30 -11.43 10.48
C SER A 149 3.99 -10.10 9.77
N VAL A 150 3.03 -9.34 10.30
CA VAL A 150 2.67 -8.02 9.76
C VAL A 150 3.83 -7.02 9.86
N ASN A 151 4.56 -7.00 10.97
CA ASN A 151 5.77 -6.15 11.09
C ASN A 151 6.84 -6.51 10.06
N ARG A 152 6.99 -7.81 9.73
CA ARG A 152 7.90 -8.23 8.66
C ARG A 152 7.43 -7.69 7.31
N MET A 153 6.13 -7.79 7.01
CA MET A 153 5.52 -7.25 5.79
C MET A 153 5.74 -5.73 5.69
N ILE A 154 5.44 -4.97 6.75
CA ILE A 154 5.63 -3.51 6.80
C ILE A 154 7.08 -3.11 6.46
N ARG A 155 8.08 -3.86 6.94
CA ARG A 155 9.50 -3.56 6.64
C ARG A 155 9.88 -3.77 5.18
N MET A 156 9.12 -4.53 4.41
CA MET A 156 9.35 -4.72 2.97
C MET A 156 8.72 -3.62 2.12
N ILE A 157 7.83 -2.79 2.70
CA ILE A 157 7.12 -1.75 1.98
C ILE A 157 8.06 -0.61 1.59
N LYS A 158 7.93 -0.17 0.34
CA LYS A 158 8.61 0.99 -0.23
C LYS A 158 7.59 1.86 -0.95
N ASP A 159 7.36 3.06 -0.43
CA ASP A 159 6.56 4.06 -1.12
C ASP A 159 7.32 4.60 -2.33
N ILE A 160 6.67 4.55 -3.50
CA ILE A 160 7.23 5.04 -4.77
C ILE A 160 6.63 6.40 -5.19
N GLU A 161 5.61 6.90 -4.52
CA GLU A 161 5.01 8.21 -4.81
C GLU A 161 6.06 9.32 -4.74
N GLY A 162 6.86 9.35 -3.68
CA GLY A 162 7.88 10.37 -3.49
C GLY A 162 8.97 10.42 -4.56
N ILE A 163 9.06 9.39 -5.42
CA ILE A 163 9.97 9.34 -6.56
C ILE A 163 9.39 10.14 -7.73
N TYR A 164 8.05 10.13 -7.86
CA TYR A 164 7.31 10.72 -8.98
C TYR A 164 6.67 12.07 -8.64
N SER A 165 6.17 12.27 -7.42
CA SER A 165 5.38 13.45 -7.03
C SER A 165 6.19 14.75 -6.82
N LYS A 166 7.52 14.69 -6.84
CA LYS A 166 8.35 15.92 -6.78
C LYS A 166 8.35 16.74 -8.06
N LYS A 167 7.40 16.51 -8.96
CA LYS A 167 7.36 17.07 -10.30
C LYS A 167 6.09 17.84 -10.65
N LEU A 168 5.09 17.78 -9.80
CA LEU A 168 3.89 18.59 -9.91
C LEU A 168 3.97 19.81 -9.04
#